data_d2c971158d1dcf1fc432e4abae9ed329
#
_entry.id   d2c971158d1dcf1fc432e4abae9ed329
#
_cell.length_a   1.000
_cell.length_b   1.000
_cell.length_c   1.000
_cell.angle_alpha   90.00
_cell.angle_beta   90.00
_cell.angle_gamma   90.00
#
_symmetry.space_group_name_H-M   'P 1'
#
loop_
_entity.id
_entity.type
_entity.pdbx_description
1 polymer ?
#
loop_
_entity_poly.entity_id
_entity_poly.type
_entity_poly.pdbx_seq_one_letter_code
_entity_poly.pdbx_strand_id
1 'polypeptide(L)'
;MRFNLPRIIGVLLLFWLVVNVTACSTAWTSEAVNIINLLVPSITSILGILAAFGVGLSPQAVTDVQNWANQSTAGLQTVASLIDQYNAAEATAQPGLLVEIQTALSTITSNLSTLLPEIHVTDPGTQAKILAVVEAVQAEMTALINLVPAIKNAQASGASPADQLKAIVNDPSFAALKSAKDYKKDFNSKAGVFGKAYELP
;
A
#
# COMPACT_ATOMS: atom_id res chain seq x y z
N MET A 1 4.87 -13.50 -54.26
CA MET A 1 4.36 -13.69 -52.90
C MET A 1 3.33 -12.61 -52.63
N ARG A 2 2.04 -12.96 -52.53
CA ARG A 2 0.98 -12.00 -52.21
C ARG A 2 0.86 -11.93 -50.68
N PHE A 3 1.38 -10.87 -50.09
CA PHE A 3 1.21 -10.61 -48.66
C PHE A 3 -0.29 -10.30 -48.36
N ASN A 4 -0.93 -11.12 -47.53
CA ASN A 4 -2.31 -10.89 -47.11
C ASN A 4 -2.37 -9.73 -46.10
N LEU A 5 -2.33 -8.50 -46.60
CA LEU A 5 -2.36 -7.25 -45.85
C LEU A 5 -3.47 -7.23 -44.74
N PRO A 6 -4.71 -7.72 -44.97
CA PRO A 6 -5.76 -7.66 -43.95
C PRO A 6 -5.47 -8.58 -42.73
N ARG A 7 -4.73 -9.68 -42.90
CA ARG A 7 -4.33 -10.54 -41.77
C ARG A 7 -3.27 -9.93 -40.89
N ILE A 8 -2.32 -9.20 -41.49
CA ILE A 8 -1.25 -8.49 -40.75
C ILE A 8 -1.83 -7.35 -39.95
N ILE A 9 -2.78 -6.59 -40.52
CA ILE A 9 -3.48 -5.50 -39.82
C ILE A 9 -4.30 -6.06 -38.65
N GLY A 10 -4.99 -7.18 -38.82
CA GLY A 10 -5.77 -7.83 -37.75
C GLY A 10 -4.89 -8.29 -36.58
N VAL A 11 -3.71 -8.88 -36.86
CA VAL A 11 -2.75 -9.31 -35.84
C VAL A 11 -2.11 -8.11 -35.13
N LEU A 12 -1.77 -7.04 -35.85
CA LEU A 12 -1.23 -5.81 -35.26
C LEU A 12 -2.27 -5.09 -34.39
N LEU A 13 -3.54 -5.05 -34.81
CA LEU A 13 -4.64 -4.50 -34.01
C LEU A 13 -4.89 -5.33 -32.73
N LEU A 14 -4.88 -6.68 -32.84
CA LEU A 14 -5.01 -7.58 -31.69
C LEU A 14 -3.83 -7.40 -30.73
N PHE A 15 -2.58 -7.30 -31.25
CA PHE A 15 -1.40 -7.08 -30.42
C PHE A 15 -1.43 -5.70 -29.75
N TRP A 16 -1.87 -4.66 -30.47
CA TRP A 16 -2.04 -3.31 -29.91
C TRP A 16 -3.14 -3.26 -28.84
N LEU A 17 -4.22 -4.02 -29.02
CA LEU A 17 -5.33 -4.12 -28.07
C LEU A 17 -4.91 -4.89 -26.81
N VAL A 18 -4.15 -5.99 -26.95
CA VAL A 18 -3.60 -6.75 -25.81
C VAL A 18 -2.59 -5.92 -25.03
N VAL A 19 -1.69 -5.18 -25.68
CA VAL A 19 -0.70 -4.32 -25.01
C VAL A 19 -1.38 -3.16 -24.25
N ASN A 20 -2.46 -2.60 -24.81
CA ASN A 20 -3.19 -1.51 -24.11
C ASN A 20 -4.03 -2.02 -22.93
N VAL A 21 -4.57 -3.24 -23.00
CA VAL A 21 -5.35 -3.84 -21.89
C VAL A 21 -4.45 -4.17 -20.70
N THR A 22 -3.24 -4.66 -20.94
CA THR A 22 -2.28 -4.92 -19.85
C THR A 22 -1.71 -3.63 -19.24
N ALA A 23 -1.51 -2.56 -20.03
CA ALA A 23 -1.00 -1.29 -19.52
C ALA A 23 -1.99 -0.56 -18.60
N CYS A 24 -3.30 -0.74 -18.78
CA CYS A 24 -4.32 -0.05 -17.97
C CYS A 24 -4.53 -0.68 -16.58
N SER A 25 -4.30 -1.99 -16.41
CA SER A 25 -4.45 -2.67 -15.11
C SER A 25 -3.28 -2.40 -14.16
N THR A 26 -2.12 -1.97 -14.67
CA THR A 26 -0.87 -1.90 -13.91
C THR A 26 -0.64 -0.57 -13.18
N ALA A 27 -1.38 0.50 -13.49
CA ALA A 27 -1.08 1.84 -12.94
C ALA A 27 -1.27 1.90 -11.42
N TRP A 28 -2.41 1.43 -10.89
CA TRP A 28 -2.68 1.43 -9.45
C TRP A 28 -1.85 0.38 -8.71
N THR A 29 -1.61 -0.80 -9.34
CA THR A 29 -0.82 -1.88 -8.72
C THR A 29 0.63 -1.48 -8.58
N SER A 30 1.21 -0.79 -9.57
CA SER A 30 2.56 -0.26 -9.49
C SER A 30 2.70 0.75 -8.34
N GLU A 31 1.74 1.67 -8.18
CA GLU A 31 1.78 2.65 -7.10
C GLU A 31 1.58 1.97 -5.73
N ALA A 32 0.65 1.00 -5.63
CA ALA A 32 0.44 0.23 -4.40
C ALA A 32 1.72 -0.53 -3.99
N VAL A 33 2.40 -1.19 -4.92
CA VAL A 33 3.68 -1.87 -4.64
C VAL A 33 4.76 -0.88 -4.20
N ASN A 34 4.87 0.27 -4.85
CA ASN A 34 5.83 1.32 -4.46
C ASN A 34 5.57 1.80 -3.03
N ILE A 35 4.31 2.00 -2.65
CA ILE A 35 3.92 2.39 -1.28
C ILE A 35 4.24 1.26 -0.29
N ILE A 36 3.89 0.01 -0.60
CA ILE A 36 4.19 -1.15 0.25
C ILE A 36 5.71 -1.25 0.51
N ASN A 37 6.52 -1.03 -0.52
CA ASN A 37 7.97 -1.03 -0.41
C ASN A 37 8.52 0.11 0.49
N LEU A 38 7.76 1.18 0.69
CA LEU A 38 8.08 2.25 1.64
C LEU A 38 7.50 1.98 3.03
N LEU A 39 6.36 1.30 3.14
CA LEU A 39 5.75 0.95 4.43
C LEU A 39 6.64 0.01 5.27
N VAL A 40 7.31 -0.96 4.64
CA VAL A 40 8.21 -1.88 5.35
C VAL A 40 9.36 -1.13 6.07
N PRO A 41 10.17 -0.30 5.41
CA PRO A 41 11.20 0.47 6.12
C PRO A 41 10.60 1.52 7.07
N SER A 42 9.37 2.03 6.83
CA SER A 42 8.69 2.91 7.79
C SER A 42 8.43 2.22 9.12
N ILE A 43 7.97 0.96 9.10
CA ILE A 43 7.77 0.14 10.30
C ILE A 43 9.10 -0.07 11.03
N THR A 44 10.17 -0.33 10.30
CA THR A 44 11.52 -0.46 10.88
C THR A 44 11.98 0.85 11.54
N SER A 45 11.71 1.99 10.92
CA SER A 45 12.00 3.32 11.48
C SER A 45 11.22 3.57 12.77
N ILE A 46 9.93 3.20 12.81
CA ILE A 46 9.11 3.29 14.04
C ILE A 46 9.73 2.47 15.17
N LEU A 47 10.15 1.23 14.89
CA LEU A 47 10.85 0.41 15.90
C LEU A 47 12.12 1.08 16.42
N GLY A 48 12.92 1.63 15.52
CA GLY A 48 14.15 2.35 15.89
C GLY A 48 13.88 3.59 16.74
N ILE A 49 12.85 4.36 16.39
CA ILE A 49 12.41 5.54 17.16
C ILE A 49 11.93 5.11 18.56
N LEU A 50 11.09 4.08 18.65
CA LEU A 50 10.59 3.59 19.94
C LEU A 50 11.71 3.02 20.81
N ALA A 51 12.68 2.32 20.22
CA ALA A 51 13.85 1.81 20.95
C ALA A 51 14.73 2.95 21.51
N ALA A 52 14.89 4.06 20.75
CA ALA A 52 15.77 5.16 21.14
C ALA A 52 15.08 6.19 22.05
N PHE A 53 13.78 6.45 21.85
CA PHE A 53 13.04 7.55 22.46
C PHE A 53 11.84 7.09 23.30
N GLY A 54 11.51 5.81 23.29
CA GLY A 54 10.35 5.24 24.00
C GLY A 54 10.59 5.06 25.50
N VAL A 55 11.22 6.03 26.16
CA VAL A 55 11.47 5.99 27.60
C VAL A 55 10.15 5.95 28.37
N GLY A 56 9.97 4.91 29.18
CA GLY A 56 8.73 4.68 29.94
C GLY A 56 7.84 3.58 29.34
N LEU A 57 8.16 3.03 28.16
CA LEU A 57 7.48 1.85 27.65
C LEU A 57 7.69 0.66 28.57
N SER A 58 6.60 -0.06 28.86
CA SER A 58 6.71 -1.32 29.60
C SER A 58 7.44 -2.39 28.75
N PRO A 59 8.12 -3.36 29.37
CA PRO A 59 8.71 -4.50 28.64
C PRO A 59 7.70 -5.24 27.75
N GLN A 60 6.44 -5.33 28.19
CA GLN A 60 5.35 -5.91 27.42
C GLN A 60 5.05 -5.09 26.18
N ALA A 61 4.89 -3.76 26.31
CA ALA A 61 4.65 -2.87 25.16
C ALA A 61 5.76 -2.95 24.12
N VAL A 62 7.02 -3.04 24.53
CA VAL A 62 8.16 -3.24 23.62
C VAL A 62 8.02 -4.57 22.86
N THR A 63 7.68 -5.65 23.55
CA THR A 63 7.46 -6.97 22.93
C THR A 63 6.30 -6.94 21.95
N ASP A 64 5.18 -6.30 22.30
CA ASP A 64 3.99 -6.22 21.46
C ASP A 64 4.24 -5.39 20.20
N VAL A 65 4.98 -4.28 20.32
CA VAL A 65 5.41 -3.48 19.16
C VAL A 65 6.35 -4.26 18.24
N GLN A 66 7.30 -5.04 18.79
CA GLN A 66 8.18 -5.89 17.99
C GLN A 66 7.40 -6.98 17.26
N ASN A 67 6.47 -7.64 17.94
CA ASN A 67 5.61 -8.65 17.35
C ASN A 67 4.74 -8.05 16.23
N TRP A 68 4.13 -6.89 16.47
CA TRP A 68 3.38 -6.17 15.46
C TRP A 68 4.24 -5.84 14.23
N ALA A 69 5.45 -5.34 14.43
CA ALA A 69 6.32 -4.96 13.33
C ALA A 69 6.73 -6.18 12.47
N ASN A 70 7.04 -7.30 13.12
CA ASN A 70 7.37 -8.54 12.41
C ASN A 70 6.17 -9.06 11.60
N GLN A 71 4.98 -9.10 12.22
CA GLN A 71 3.74 -9.53 11.56
C GLN A 71 3.37 -8.60 10.42
N SER A 72 3.50 -7.28 10.62
CA SER A 72 3.18 -6.28 9.61
C SER A 72 4.12 -6.35 8.41
N THR A 73 5.42 -6.54 8.64
CA THR A 73 6.40 -6.72 7.57
C THR A 73 6.08 -7.97 6.75
N ALA A 74 5.81 -9.11 7.39
CA ALA A 74 5.41 -10.33 6.71
C ALA A 74 4.08 -10.17 5.96
N GLY A 75 3.11 -9.49 6.57
CA GLY A 75 1.82 -9.18 5.97
C GLY A 75 1.95 -8.29 4.73
N LEU A 76 2.78 -7.24 4.77
CA LEU A 76 3.03 -6.37 3.62
C LEU A 76 3.73 -7.11 2.47
N GLN A 77 4.65 -8.03 2.77
CA GLN A 77 5.25 -8.89 1.75
C GLN A 77 4.21 -9.82 1.11
N THR A 78 3.27 -10.34 1.91
CA THR A 78 2.13 -11.11 1.40
C THR A 78 1.25 -10.26 0.49
N VAL A 79 0.93 -9.02 0.88
CA VAL A 79 0.14 -8.09 0.04
C VAL A 79 0.86 -7.82 -1.29
N ALA A 80 2.17 -7.56 -1.28
CA ALA A 80 2.94 -7.39 -2.52
C ALA A 80 2.83 -8.62 -3.44
N SER A 81 2.99 -9.83 -2.89
CA SER A 81 2.83 -11.08 -3.65
C SER A 81 1.41 -11.27 -4.19
N LEU A 82 0.37 -10.90 -3.42
CA LEU A 82 -1.02 -10.94 -3.88
C LEU A 82 -1.29 -9.94 -5.01
N ILE A 83 -0.66 -8.78 -5.00
CA ILE A 83 -0.74 -7.81 -6.10
C ILE A 83 -0.07 -8.36 -7.36
N ASP A 84 1.07 -9.03 -7.24
CA ASP A 84 1.72 -9.69 -8.38
C ASP A 84 0.83 -10.82 -8.94
N GLN A 85 0.21 -11.62 -8.08
CA GLN A 85 -0.76 -12.64 -8.49
C GLN A 85 -1.99 -12.02 -9.17
N TYR A 86 -2.50 -10.90 -8.64
CA TYR A 86 -3.60 -10.16 -9.24
C TYR A 86 -3.27 -9.69 -10.67
N ASN A 87 -2.05 -9.18 -10.88
CA ASN A 87 -1.59 -8.76 -12.21
C ASN A 87 -1.48 -9.92 -13.22
N ALA A 88 -1.16 -11.11 -12.73
CA ALA A 88 -1.02 -12.31 -13.56
C ALA A 88 -2.34 -13.09 -13.74
N ALA A 89 -3.36 -12.81 -12.92
CA ALA A 89 -4.60 -13.58 -12.86
C ALA A 89 -5.57 -13.21 -13.99
N GLU A 90 -6.36 -14.18 -14.39
CA GLU A 90 -7.53 -13.94 -15.25
C GLU A 90 -8.58 -13.10 -14.50
N ALA A 91 -9.40 -12.35 -15.24
CA ALA A 91 -10.41 -11.44 -14.68
C ALA A 91 -11.38 -12.10 -13.69
N THR A 92 -11.66 -13.40 -13.85
CA THR A 92 -12.52 -14.19 -12.95
C THR A 92 -11.91 -14.44 -11.57
N ALA A 93 -10.59 -14.50 -11.45
CA ALA A 93 -9.88 -14.75 -10.21
C ALA A 93 -9.53 -13.44 -9.45
N GLN A 94 -9.40 -12.33 -10.16
CA GLN A 94 -9.00 -11.03 -9.57
C GLN A 94 -9.86 -10.56 -8.39
N PRO A 95 -11.22 -10.70 -8.39
CA PRO A 95 -12.04 -10.29 -7.25
C PRO A 95 -11.71 -11.02 -5.94
N GLY A 96 -11.32 -12.30 -6.02
CA GLY A 96 -10.88 -13.08 -4.86
C GLY A 96 -9.58 -12.53 -4.27
N LEU A 97 -8.59 -12.27 -5.11
CA LEU A 97 -7.30 -11.70 -4.71
C LEU A 97 -7.45 -10.32 -4.07
N LEU A 98 -8.37 -9.48 -4.56
CA LEU A 98 -8.68 -8.18 -3.94
C LEU A 98 -9.25 -8.34 -2.52
N VAL A 99 -10.03 -9.40 -2.25
CA VAL A 99 -10.51 -9.69 -0.88
C VAL A 99 -9.35 -10.08 0.03
N GLU A 100 -8.43 -10.89 -0.46
CA GLU A 100 -7.25 -11.32 0.31
C GLU A 100 -6.32 -10.14 0.61
N ILE A 101 -6.05 -9.26 -0.37
CA ILE A 101 -5.29 -8.02 -0.19
C ILE A 101 -5.94 -7.14 0.88
N GLN A 102 -7.25 -6.91 0.78
CA GLN A 102 -7.99 -6.10 1.75
C GLN A 102 -7.93 -6.69 3.15
N THR A 103 -8.09 -8.01 3.27
CA THR A 103 -8.05 -8.71 4.56
C THR A 103 -6.67 -8.60 5.20
N ALA A 104 -5.61 -8.81 4.44
CA ALA A 104 -4.23 -8.71 4.94
C ALA A 104 -3.92 -7.28 5.44
N LEU A 105 -4.24 -6.26 4.65
CA LEU A 105 -4.05 -4.85 5.04
C LEU A 105 -4.89 -4.48 6.28
N SER A 106 -6.15 -4.94 6.34
CA SER A 106 -7.03 -4.68 7.48
C SER A 106 -6.51 -5.31 8.77
N THR A 107 -5.95 -6.50 8.70
CA THR A 107 -5.33 -7.17 9.85
C THR A 107 -4.14 -6.37 10.39
N ILE A 108 -3.25 -5.90 9.51
CA ILE A 108 -2.09 -5.08 9.90
C ILE A 108 -2.55 -3.78 10.57
N THR A 109 -3.55 -3.10 9.98
CA THR A 109 -4.06 -1.82 10.49
C THR A 109 -4.80 -1.98 11.81
N SER A 110 -5.58 -3.05 11.97
CA SER A 110 -6.28 -3.37 13.23
C SER A 110 -5.28 -3.62 14.37
N ASN A 111 -4.23 -4.40 14.10
CA ASN A 111 -3.18 -4.68 15.08
C ASN A 111 -2.45 -3.39 15.50
N LEU A 112 -2.18 -2.47 14.55
CA LEU A 112 -1.60 -1.16 14.86
C LEU A 112 -2.51 -0.32 15.75
N SER A 113 -3.80 -0.27 15.42
CA SER A 113 -4.79 0.48 16.22
C SER A 113 -4.89 -0.04 17.66
N THR A 114 -4.69 -1.34 17.88
CA THR A 114 -4.67 -1.94 19.22
C THR A 114 -3.41 -1.56 19.99
N LEU A 115 -2.28 -1.36 19.32
CA LEU A 115 -1.01 -1.00 19.96
C LEU A 115 -0.90 0.49 20.30
N LEU A 116 -1.58 1.37 19.54
CA LEU A 116 -1.47 2.82 19.75
C LEU A 116 -1.72 3.26 21.20
N PRO A 117 -2.74 2.75 21.93
CA PRO A 117 -2.96 3.08 23.32
C PRO A 117 -1.87 2.60 24.28
N GLU A 118 -1.09 1.60 23.90
CA GLU A 118 -0.02 1.02 24.72
C GLU A 118 1.30 1.80 24.60
N ILE A 119 1.41 2.69 23.60
CA ILE A 119 2.59 3.53 23.37
C ILE A 119 2.53 4.74 24.31
N HIS A 120 2.90 4.54 25.56
CA HIS A 120 3.03 5.59 26.55
C HIS A 120 4.50 5.92 26.77
N VAL A 121 4.90 7.13 26.36
CA VAL A 121 6.26 7.66 26.58
C VAL A 121 6.20 8.72 27.67
N THR A 122 7.22 8.76 28.53
CA THR A 122 7.24 9.64 29.69
C THR A 122 7.15 11.14 29.32
N ASP A 123 7.77 11.53 28.18
CA ASP A 123 7.69 12.90 27.68
C ASP A 123 6.51 13.06 26.71
N PRO A 124 5.48 13.88 27.03
CA PRO A 124 4.32 14.07 26.14
C PRO A 124 4.67 14.64 24.76
N GLY A 125 5.71 15.47 24.67
CA GLY A 125 6.16 16.05 23.41
C GLY A 125 6.75 14.99 22.48
N THR A 126 7.57 14.09 23.03
CA THR A 126 8.11 12.94 22.31
C THR A 126 7.01 11.97 21.93
N GLN A 127 6.05 11.68 22.83
CA GLN A 127 4.92 10.82 22.54
C GLN A 127 4.11 11.35 21.34
N ALA A 128 3.77 12.62 21.31
CA ALA A 128 3.03 13.23 20.22
C ALA A 128 3.75 13.10 18.86
N LYS A 129 5.08 13.26 18.86
CA LYS A 129 5.91 13.09 17.66
C LYS A 129 5.93 11.62 17.19
N ILE A 130 6.06 10.67 18.11
CA ILE A 130 6.01 9.23 17.79
C ILE A 130 4.65 8.87 17.18
N LEU A 131 3.57 9.30 17.82
CA LEU A 131 2.22 9.06 17.32
C LEU A 131 2.02 9.63 15.92
N ALA A 132 2.53 10.84 15.63
CA ALA A 132 2.44 11.43 14.30
C ALA A 132 3.15 10.60 13.21
N VAL A 133 4.27 9.93 13.53
CA VAL A 133 4.95 9.00 12.60
C VAL A 133 4.11 7.75 12.38
N VAL A 134 3.56 7.17 13.44
CA VAL A 134 2.70 5.97 13.37
C VAL A 134 1.42 6.25 12.60
N GLU A 135 0.78 7.38 12.85
CA GLU A 135 -0.43 7.83 12.14
C GLU A 135 -0.19 8.01 10.64
N ALA A 136 1.00 8.44 10.22
CA ALA A 136 1.32 8.54 8.80
C ALA A 136 1.31 7.16 8.12
N VAL A 137 1.85 6.13 8.76
CA VAL A 137 1.80 4.74 8.28
C VAL A 137 0.37 4.22 8.25
N GLN A 138 -0.39 4.45 9.32
CA GLN A 138 -1.78 4.01 9.43
C GLN A 138 -2.68 4.65 8.37
N ALA A 139 -2.51 5.95 8.13
CA ALA A 139 -3.29 6.66 7.12
C ALA A 139 -3.07 6.09 5.72
N GLU A 140 -1.82 5.77 5.36
CA GLU A 140 -1.49 5.22 4.05
C GLU A 140 -2.01 3.79 3.88
N MET A 141 -1.89 2.94 4.90
CA MET A 141 -2.50 1.61 4.89
C MET A 141 -4.03 1.69 4.76
N THR A 142 -4.66 2.61 5.45
CA THR A 142 -6.12 2.84 5.36
C THR A 142 -6.53 3.29 3.96
N ALA A 143 -5.74 4.16 3.32
CA ALA A 143 -6.00 4.58 1.95
C ALA A 143 -5.91 3.41 0.95
N LEU A 144 -4.92 2.51 1.11
CA LEU A 144 -4.83 1.27 0.33
C LEU A 144 -6.05 0.36 0.54
N ILE A 145 -6.52 0.18 1.79
CA ILE A 145 -7.71 -0.61 2.10
C ILE A 145 -8.95 -0.02 1.39
N ASN A 146 -9.12 1.29 1.47
CA ASN A 146 -10.27 1.99 0.90
C ASN A 146 -10.25 2.00 -0.63
N LEU A 147 -9.11 1.81 -1.27
CA LEU A 147 -9.00 1.69 -2.71
C LEU A 147 -9.58 0.38 -3.25
N VAL A 148 -9.53 -0.70 -2.47
CA VAL A 148 -9.99 -2.03 -2.92
C VAL A 148 -11.47 -2.05 -3.34
N PRO A 149 -12.43 -1.48 -2.59
CA PRO A 149 -13.82 -1.39 -3.02
C PRO A 149 -14.01 -0.62 -4.34
N ALA A 150 -13.25 0.46 -4.54
CA ALA A 150 -13.32 1.25 -5.78
C ALA A 150 -12.88 0.41 -6.97
N ILE A 151 -11.81 -0.38 -6.84
CA ILE A 151 -11.33 -1.30 -7.88
C ILE A 151 -12.39 -2.38 -8.18
N LYS A 152 -12.96 -3.00 -7.14
CA LYS A 152 -14.03 -4.02 -7.29
C LYS A 152 -15.24 -3.46 -8.02
N ASN A 153 -15.69 -2.26 -7.66
CA ASN A 153 -16.82 -1.60 -8.30
C ASN A 153 -16.54 -1.28 -9.77
N ALA A 154 -15.34 -0.79 -10.08
CA ALA A 154 -14.93 -0.53 -11.45
C ALA A 154 -14.92 -1.81 -12.30
N GLN A 155 -14.41 -2.92 -11.77
CA GLN A 155 -14.42 -4.22 -12.46
C GLN A 155 -15.83 -4.76 -12.67
N ALA A 156 -16.69 -4.66 -11.65
CA ALA A 156 -18.06 -5.14 -11.71
C ALA A 156 -18.96 -4.35 -12.68
N SER A 157 -18.54 -3.15 -13.08
CA SER A 157 -19.29 -2.28 -14.00
C SER A 157 -19.43 -2.84 -15.43
N GLY A 158 -18.60 -3.81 -15.80
CA GLY A 158 -18.53 -4.35 -17.18
C GLY A 158 -18.04 -3.32 -18.22
N ALA A 159 -17.53 -2.17 -17.76
CA ALA A 159 -16.99 -1.12 -18.63
C ALA A 159 -15.66 -1.53 -19.28
N SER A 160 -15.24 -0.78 -20.29
CA SER A 160 -13.92 -1.01 -20.89
C SER A 160 -12.79 -0.84 -19.86
N PRO A 161 -11.62 -1.50 -20.01
CA PRO A 161 -10.49 -1.33 -19.10
C PRO A 161 -10.07 0.15 -18.92
N ALA A 162 -10.16 0.95 -19.97
CA ALA A 162 -9.86 2.37 -19.91
C ALA A 162 -10.87 3.16 -19.05
N ASP A 163 -12.16 2.81 -19.13
CA ASP A 163 -13.20 3.43 -18.31
C ASP A 163 -13.12 2.96 -16.86
N GLN A 164 -12.79 1.69 -16.63
CA GLN A 164 -12.52 1.17 -15.29
C GLN A 164 -11.36 1.91 -14.63
N LEU A 165 -10.23 2.09 -15.32
CA LEU A 165 -9.09 2.86 -14.81
C LEU A 165 -9.50 4.30 -14.50
N LYS A 166 -10.24 4.95 -15.40
CA LYS A 166 -10.74 6.31 -15.19
C LYS A 166 -11.66 6.39 -13.96
N ALA A 167 -12.51 5.39 -13.75
CA ALA A 167 -13.36 5.32 -12.56
C ALA A 167 -12.53 5.19 -11.28
N ILE A 168 -11.50 4.34 -11.27
CA ILE A 168 -10.58 4.16 -10.12
C ILE A 168 -9.83 5.46 -9.82
N VAL A 169 -9.22 6.09 -10.82
CA VAL A 169 -8.41 7.31 -10.65
C VAL A 169 -9.25 8.50 -10.18
N ASN A 170 -10.52 8.56 -10.57
CA ASN A 170 -11.44 9.61 -10.14
C ASN A 170 -12.16 9.28 -8.82
N ASP A 171 -11.96 8.11 -8.24
CA ASP A 171 -12.54 7.76 -6.94
C ASP A 171 -11.84 8.55 -5.82
N PRO A 172 -12.60 9.10 -4.85
CA PRO A 172 -12.01 9.81 -3.71
C PRO A 172 -10.99 8.97 -2.92
N SER A 173 -11.14 7.64 -2.90
CA SER A 173 -10.20 6.73 -2.23
C SER A 173 -8.83 6.74 -2.90
N PHE A 174 -8.78 6.84 -4.24
CA PHE A 174 -7.52 6.99 -4.97
C PHE A 174 -6.87 8.35 -4.71
N ALA A 175 -7.67 9.42 -4.64
CA ALA A 175 -7.15 10.73 -4.28
C ALA A 175 -6.61 10.82 -2.85
N ALA A 176 -7.12 9.98 -1.94
CA ALA A 176 -6.62 9.87 -0.57
C ALA A 176 -5.28 9.12 -0.46
N LEU A 177 -4.98 8.25 -1.44
CA LEU A 177 -3.71 7.54 -1.53
C LEU A 177 -2.62 8.52 -1.96
N LYS A 178 -1.63 8.74 -1.12
CA LYS A 178 -0.48 9.55 -1.51
C LYS A 178 0.35 8.83 -2.56
N SER A 179 0.97 9.58 -3.46
CA SER A 179 2.03 8.99 -4.27
C SER A 179 3.17 8.49 -3.35
N ALA A 180 3.90 7.48 -3.78
CA ALA A 180 5.06 6.98 -3.03
C ALA A 180 6.06 8.12 -2.68
N LYS A 181 6.22 9.09 -3.58
CA LYS A 181 7.03 10.29 -3.35
C LYS A 181 6.47 11.19 -2.24
N ASP A 182 5.15 11.43 -2.25
CA ASP A 182 4.49 12.29 -1.27
C ASP A 182 4.41 11.61 0.10
N TYR A 183 4.14 10.30 0.13
CA TYR A 183 4.21 9.50 1.33
C TYR A 183 5.62 9.57 1.96
N LYS A 184 6.67 9.30 1.17
CA LYS A 184 8.06 9.42 1.64
C LYS A 184 8.35 10.79 2.22
N LYS A 185 7.95 11.87 1.53
CA LYS A 185 8.16 13.25 2.00
C LYS A 185 7.40 13.51 3.31
N ASP A 186 6.15 13.08 3.43
CA ASP A 186 5.35 13.25 4.64
C ASP A 186 5.93 12.45 5.80
N PHE A 187 6.27 11.17 5.60
CA PHE A 187 6.92 10.35 6.61
C PHE A 187 8.22 10.96 7.08
N ASN A 188 9.12 11.35 6.17
CA ASN A 188 10.43 11.93 6.50
C ASN A 188 10.30 13.26 7.24
N SER A 189 9.26 14.06 6.95
CA SER A 189 9.02 15.30 7.72
C SER A 189 8.70 15.04 9.19
N LYS A 190 8.09 13.88 9.50
CA LYS A 190 7.73 13.46 10.86
C LYS A 190 8.85 12.67 11.54
N ALA A 191 9.44 11.70 10.84
CA ALA A 191 10.50 10.84 11.37
C ALA A 191 11.84 11.59 11.52
N GLY A 192 12.13 12.53 10.63
CA GLY A 192 13.36 13.32 10.63
C GLY A 192 13.58 14.19 11.88
N VAL A 193 12.51 14.47 12.65
CA VAL A 193 12.66 15.17 13.95
C VAL A 193 13.41 14.32 14.99
N PHE A 194 13.49 13.01 14.78
CA PHE A 194 14.25 12.07 15.59
C PHE A 194 15.68 11.84 15.05
N GLY A 195 15.97 12.29 13.84
CA GLY A 195 17.25 12.18 13.17
C GLY A 195 17.17 11.53 11.79
N LYS A 196 18.15 11.85 10.94
CA LYS A 196 18.21 11.32 9.56
C LYS A 196 18.23 9.79 9.44
N ALA A 197 18.69 9.09 10.49
CA ALA A 197 18.72 7.64 10.50
C ALA A 197 17.32 6.99 10.44
N TYR A 198 16.27 7.75 10.73
CA TYR A 198 14.88 7.29 10.73
C TYR A 198 14.10 7.71 9.48
N GLU A 199 14.73 8.49 8.59
CA GLU A 199 14.13 8.85 7.31
C GLU A 199 14.19 7.69 6.32
N LEU A 200 13.20 7.62 5.43
CA LEU A 200 13.18 6.67 4.32
C LEU A 200 14.25 7.07 3.28
N PRO A 201 14.94 6.08 2.70
CA PRO A 201 16.00 6.29 1.72
C PRO A 201 15.51 6.91 0.40
#